data_243fd47a484a0b34f1d638b32f6f8b26
#
_entry.id   243fd47a484a0b34f1d638b32f6f8b26
#
_cell.length_a   1.000
_cell.length_b   1.000
_cell.length_c   1.000
_cell.angle_alpha   90.00
_cell.angle_beta   90.00
_cell.angle_gamma   90.00
#
_symmetry.space_group_name_H-M   'P 1'
#
loop_
_entity.id
_entity.type
_entity.pdbx_description
1 polymer ?
#
loop_
_entity_poly.entity_id
_entity_poly.type
_entity_poly.pdbx_seq_one_letter_code
_entity_poly.pdbx_strand_id
1 'polypeptide(L)'
;MQIRSVRAHLLSYVFPQPIELSYYGGTRQIVKRDVMLIRVEADNGLVGYAPGEGSEQAARTIQDVIAPWLEGRVLRDPDAFRVQFVEGPGQDVRTSRIYGTVEVALYDLLGKFNGAPVSEFLGGRIRDRVKCYGSAGMYQSPEGYAEEAAMCQSLGFPAYKMRPAAGPDGDVEAVRQMRAATSSTFGLMVDAHAWWRMGDRSYSMDTVTATAERMAEYDITWLEEPLPPHDHAGYRKLRELGYVPVAGGEHEPSETSFLNLINGGCVDYVQMDVVCQGGYALARRLFGDVERESLRFAFHCWGSDLEIAAAAQLGICWPEAVVEWMEYPVYSQLGRKSMYEFPLATEILKEPLVMEQGYVVIPAAPGLGVTVDERVIEKYPWVEGPWSYFTLISPPGRFAVTGDHANTGLEK
;
A
#
# COMPACT_ATOMS: atom_id res chain seq x y z
N MET A 1 11.09 14.51 -25.51
CA MET A 1 10.85 15.66 -24.62
C MET A 1 11.93 15.73 -23.57
N GLN A 2 12.36 16.93 -23.18
CA GLN A 2 13.39 17.12 -22.17
C GLN A 2 12.73 17.40 -20.81
N ILE A 3 13.22 16.78 -19.74
CA ILE A 3 12.73 17.03 -18.38
C ILE A 3 13.22 18.42 -17.96
N ARG A 4 12.28 19.29 -17.61
CA ARG A 4 12.54 20.66 -17.17
C ARG A 4 12.70 20.78 -15.67
N SER A 5 11.83 20.11 -14.91
CA SER A 5 11.87 20.14 -13.44
C SER A 5 11.23 18.90 -12.83
N VAL A 6 11.73 18.52 -11.66
CA VAL A 6 11.15 17.49 -10.79
C VAL A 6 10.90 18.11 -9.42
N ARG A 7 9.67 17.98 -8.90
CA ARG A 7 9.27 18.54 -7.61
C ARG A 7 8.52 17.50 -6.79
N ALA A 8 8.82 17.43 -5.51
CA ALA A 8 8.10 16.66 -4.53
C ALA A 8 7.34 17.62 -3.60
N HIS A 9 6.02 17.54 -3.60
CA HIS A 9 5.13 18.32 -2.74
C HIS A 9 4.64 17.43 -1.61
N LEU A 10 5.08 17.72 -0.38
CA LEU A 10 4.56 17.08 0.81
C LEU A 10 3.24 17.72 1.20
N LEU A 11 2.24 16.91 1.54
CA LEU A 11 0.88 17.32 1.86
C LEU A 11 0.44 16.67 3.16
N SER A 12 -0.31 17.41 3.98
CA SER A 12 -0.84 16.91 5.25
C SER A 12 -2.32 17.22 5.39
N TYR A 13 -3.12 16.21 5.67
CA TYR A 13 -4.46 16.38 6.22
C TYR A 13 -4.40 16.23 7.74
N VAL A 14 -4.53 17.34 8.44
CA VAL A 14 -4.53 17.36 9.91
C VAL A 14 -5.94 17.11 10.41
N PHE A 15 -6.12 16.13 11.30
CA PHE A 15 -7.44 15.88 11.89
C PHE A 15 -7.86 17.02 12.80
N PRO A 16 -9.12 17.48 12.75
CA PRO A 16 -9.63 18.50 13.66
C PRO A 16 -9.46 18.14 15.13
N GLN A 17 -9.51 16.85 15.43
CA GLN A 17 -9.17 16.25 16.72
C GLN A 17 -8.38 14.98 16.47
N PRO A 18 -7.32 14.71 17.25
CA PRO A 18 -6.60 13.45 17.16
C PRO A 18 -7.53 12.24 17.33
N ILE A 19 -7.31 11.21 16.54
CA ILE A 19 -8.06 9.96 16.62
C ILE A 19 -7.36 9.05 17.60
N GLU A 20 -8.04 8.65 18.66
CA GLU A 20 -7.51 7.71 19.65
C GLU A 20 -8.12 6.31 19.45
N LEU A 21 -7.26 5.32 19.31
CA LEU A 21 -7.60 3.93 19.06
C LEU A 21 -6.95 3.07 20.14
N SER A 22 -7.76 2.34 20.91
CA SER A 22 -7.27 1.37 21.88
C SER A 22 -7.01 0.03 21.20
N TYR A 23 -5.91 -0.62 21.57
CA TYR A 23 -5.57 -1.95 21.10
C TYR A 23 -4.92 -2.77 22.25
N TYR A 24 -4.73 -4.06 22.07
CA TYR A 24 -4.26 -4.97 23.12
C TYR A 24 -2.91 -4.57 23.72
N GLY A 25 -2.02 -3.95 22.92
CA GLY A 25 -0.71 -3.45 23.38
C GLY A 25 -0.74 -2.06 24.02
N GLY A 26 -1.82 -1.30 23.88
CA GLY A 26 -1.87 0.08 24.36
C GLY A 26 -2.88 0.98 23.65
N THR A 27 -2.43 2.17 23.27
CA THR A 27 -3.23 3.12 22.49
C THR A 27 -2.44 3.64 21.29
N ARG A 28 -3.14 3.91 20.19
CA ARG A 28 -2.62 4.62 19.04
C ARG A 28 -3.33 5.96 18.90
N GLN A 29 -2.58 7.04 18.74
CA GLN A 29 -3.11 8.36 18.46
C GLN A 29 -2.70 8.78 17.05
N ILE A 30 -3.66 9.03 16.17
CA ILE A 30 -3.41 9.51 14.81
C ILE A 30 -3.74 11.00 14.77
N VAL A 31 -2.78 11.84 14.40
CA VAL A 31 -2.92 13.31 14.44
C VAL A 31 -3.09 13.92 13.05
N LYS A 32 -2.60 13.25 12.02
CA LYS A 32 -2.70 13.67 10.61
C LYS A 32 -2.53 12.48 9.67
N ARG A 33 -2.77 12.69 8.38
CA ARG A 33 -2.36 11.80 7.30
C ARG A 33 -1.52 12.58 6.29
N ASP A 34 -0.43 11.97 5.90
CA ASP A 34 0.55 12.58 5.00
C ASP A 34 0.60 11.82 3.68
N VAL A 35 0.78 12.56 2.58
CA VAL A 35 1.11 12.03 1.26
C VAL A 35 2.12 12.93 0.58
N MET A 36 2.72 12.45 -0.49
CA MET A 36 3.57 13.25 -1.38
C MET A 36 2.98 13.22 -2.79
N LEU A 37 2.92 14.38 -3.43
CA LEU A 37 2.63 14.51 -4.86
C LEU A 37 3.92 14.84 -5.61
N ILE A 38 4.37 13.96 -6.46
CA ILE A 38 5.53 14.17 -7.32
C ILE A 38 5.04 14.72 -8.66
N ARG A 39 5.73 15.77 -9.12
CA ARG A 39 5.46 16.47 -10.37
C ARG A 39 6.72 16.51 -11.22
N VAL A 40 6.65 15.95 -12.43
CA VAL A 40 7.72 16.01 -13.43
C VAL A 40 7.24 16.81 -14.63
N GLU A 41 7.85 17.96 -14.88
CA GLU A 41 7.49 18.84 -15.99
C GLU A 41 8.50 18.73 -17.14
N ALA A 42 7.99 18.64 -18.35
CA ALA A 42 8.79 18.66 -19.56
C ALA A 42 8.89 20.07 -20.19
N ASP A 43 9.85 20.23 -21.10
CA ASP A 43 10.11 21.47 -21.87
C ASP A 43 8.93 21.93 -22.73
N ASN A 44 8.03 21.02 -23.10
CA ASN A 44 6.81 21.29 -23.86
C ASN A 44 5.58 21.60 -23.00
N GLY A 45 5.74 21.70 -21.66
CA GLY A 45 4.69 22.01 -20.72
C GLY A 45 3.84 20.83 -20.28
N LEU A 46 4.06 19.59 -20.76
CA LEU A 46 3.42 18.40 -20.23
C LEU A 46 3.94 18.11 -18.82
N VAL A 47 3.04 17.57 -17.99
CA VAL A 47 3.33 17.22 -16.60
C VAL A 47 2.93 15.77 -16.33
N GLY A 48 3.88 14.99 -15.84
CA GLY A 48 3.64 13.67 -15.25
C GLY A 48 3.56 13.74 -13.74
N TYR A 49 2.71 12.90 -13.15
CA TYR A 49 2.48 12.84 -11.71
C TYR A 49 2.73 11.43 -11.17
N ALA A 50 3.16 11.39 -9.92
CA ALA A 50 3.13 10.18 -9.12
C ALA A 50 2.70 10.50 -7.68
N PRO A 51 2.04 9.59 -6.99
CA PRO A 51 1.90 9.65 -5.55
C PRO A 51 3.22 9.25 -4.89
N GLY A 52 3.37 9.54 -3.60
CA GLY A 52 4.50 9.08 -2.81
C GLY A 52 4.20 9.12 -1.33
N GLU A 53 5.06 8.46 -0.57
CA GLU A 53 5.02 8.47 0.89
C GLU A 53 5.25 9.90 1.44
N GLY A 54 4.45 10.31 2.42
CA GLY A 54 4.59 11.59 3.13
C GLY A 54 5.86 11.64 4.00
N SER A 55 7.02 11.58 3.38
CA SER A 55 8.33 11.51 4.03
C SER A 55 9.23 12.68 3.60
N GLU A 56 9.63 13.51 4.58
CA GLU A 56 10.58 14.60 4.34
C GLU A 56 11.93 14.08 3.80
N GLN A 57 12.35 12.91 4.26
CA GLN A 57 13.60 12.34 3.80
C GLN A 57 13.48 11.87 2.35
N ALA A 58 12.36 11.30 1.94
CA ALA A 58 12.12 10.94 0.55
C ALA A 58 12.07 12.21 -0.33
N ALA A 59 11.35 13.25 0.12
CA ALA A 59 11.30 14.53 -0.59
C ALA A 59 12.68 15.17 -0.76
N ARG A 60 13.52 15.18 0.30
CA ARG A 60 14.91 15.64 0.22
C ARG A 60 15.74 14.82 -0.76
N THR A 61 15.65 13.49 -0.73
CA THR A 61 16.35 12.62 -1.70
C THR A 61 15.92 12.91 -3.14
N ILE A 62 14.64 13.16 -3.36
CA ILE A 62 14.14 13.57 -4.69
C ILE A 62 14.76 14.90 -5.10
N GLN A 63 14.76 15.91 -4.21
CA GLN A 63 15.24 17.25 -4.51
C GLN A 63 16.75 17.32 -4.69
N ASP A 64 17.53 16.61 -3.86
CA ASP A 64 18.99 16.76 -3.79
C ASP A 64 19.73 15.78 -4.70
N VAL A 65 19.13 14.65 -5.05
CA VAL A 65 19.78 13.58 -5.83
C VAL A 65 19.05 13.29 -7.14
N ILE A 66 17.74 13.02 -7.09
CA ILE A 66 17.00 12.53 -8.26
C ILE A 66 16.69 13.66 -9.24
N ALA A 67 16.18 14.79 -8.76
CA ALA A 67 15.85 15.94 -9.60
C ALA A 67 17.06 16.48 -10.38
N PRO A 68 18.23 16.76 -9.74
CA PRO A 68 19.41 17.23 -10.45
C PRO A 68 19.94 16.22 -11.48
N TRP A 69 19.73 14.92 -11.25
CA TRP A 69 20.12 13.90 -12.21
C TRP A 69 19.15 13.83 -13.41
N LEU A 70 17.85 14.04 -13.21
CA LEU A 70 16.84 13.97 -14.27
C LEU A 70 16.74 15.25 -15.11
N GLU A 71 16.88 16.42 -14.50
CA GLU A 71 16.70 17.71 -15.16
C GLU A 71 17.71 17.91 -16.31
N GLY A 72 17.21 18.32 -17.45
CA GLY A 72 17.98 18.46 -18.70
C GLY A 72 18.11 17.17 -19.53
N ARG A 73 17.75 16.00 -19.00
CA ARG A 73 17.78 14.73 -19.75
C ARG A 73 16.58 14.60 -20.68
N VAL A 74 16.78 13.93 -21.80
CA VAL A 74 15.72 13.64 -22.78
C VAL A 74 15.06 12.31 -22.43
N LEU A 75 13.83 12.37 -21.93
CA LEU A 75 13.04 11.18 -21.61
C LEU A 75 12.60 10.48 -22.90
N ARG A 76 13.01 9.23 -23.06
CA ARG A 76 12.60 8.32 -24.14
C ARG A 76 12.11 6.99 -23.57
N ASP A 77 12.78 6.49 -22.56
CA ASP A 77 12.56 5.19 -21.96
C ASP A 77 12.85 5.28 -20.45
N PRO A 78 11.82 5.18 -19.59
CA PRO A 78 12.00 5.18 -18.13
C PRO A 78 12.83 4.00 -17.61
N ASP A 79 12.74 2.81 -18.23
CA ASP A 79 13.52 1.64 -17.83
C ASP A 79 15.02 1.86 -18.06
N ALA A 80 15.38 2.44 -19.22
CA ALA A 80 16.78 2.80 -19.48
C ALA A 80 17.30 3.87 -18.50
N PHE A 81 16.44 4.80 -18.08
CA PHE A 81 16.80 5.78 -17.07
C PHE A 81 17.03 5.11 -15.71
N ARG A 82 16.15 4.16 -15.32
CA ARG A 82 16.33 3.43 -14.09
C ARG A 82 17.68 2.70 -14.02
N VAL A 83 18.03 1.96 -15.08
CA VAL A 83 19.32 1.25 -15.15
C VAL A 83 20.48 2.22 -14.93
N GLN A 84 20.51 3.33 -15.68
CA GLN A 84 21.56 4.36 -15.55
C GLN A 84 21.59 5.02 -14.16
N PHE A 85 20.41 5.23 -13.56
CA PHE A 85 20.32 5.84 -12.23
C PHE A 85 20.88 4.92 -11.15
N VAL A 86 20.49 3.64 -11.17
CA VAL A 86 20.93 2.62 -10.20
C VAL A 86 22.42 2.34 -10.34
N GLU A 87 22.97 2.36 -11.54
CA GLU A 87 24.43 2.20 -11.77
C GLU A 87 25.23 3.47 -11.40
N GLY A 88 24.53 4.62 -11.23
CA GLY A 88 25.11 5.91 -10.89
C GLY A 88 24.75 6.38 -9.47
N PRO A 89 23.95 7.44 -9.31
CA PRO A 89 23.67 8.04 -8.01
C PRO A 89 22.72 7.18 -7.13
N GLY A 90 22.03 6.21 -7.69
CA GLY A 90 21.06 5.35 -7.01
C GLY A 90 21.60 4.01 -6.55
N GLN A 91 22.91 3.86 -6.28
CA GLN A 91 23.51 2.58 -5.87
C GLN A 91 23.03 2.08 -4.51
N ASP A 92 22.65 2.96 -3.60
CA ASP A 92 22.07 2.53 -2.34
C ASP A 92 20.59 2.17 -2.48
N VAL A 93 20.16 1.17 -1.70
CA VAL A 93 18.82 0.59 -1.75
C VAL A 93 17.73 1.64 -1.56
N ARG A 94 17.93 2.56 -0.61
CA ARG A 94 16.94 3.59 -0.27
C ARG A 94 16.73 4.58 -1.41
N THR A 95 17.81 5.14 -1.96
CA THR A 95 17.75 6.09 -3.08
C THR A 95 17.16 5.43 -4.32
N SER A 96 17.53 4.17 -4.61
CA SER A 96 16.95 3.38 -5.70
C SER A 96 15.45 3.15 -5.52
N ARG A 97 15.00 2.89 -4.29
CA ARG A 97 13.59 2.70 -3.94
C ARG A 97 12.79 4.00 -4.16
N ILE A 98 13.30 5.14 -3.66
CA ILE A 98 12.68 6.46 -3.86
C ILE A 98 12.63 6.85 -5.34
N TYR A 99 13.66 6.48 -6.13
CA TYR A 99 13.63 6.68 -7.58
C TYR A 99 12.45 5.95 -8.22
N GLY A 100 12.11 4.75 -7.75
CA GLY A 100 10.95 4.00 -8.24
C GLY A 100 9.63 4.77 -8.10
N THR A 101 9.49 5.60 -7.07
CA THR A 101 8.33 6.49 -6.93
C THR A 101 8.32 7.56 -8.04
N VAL A 102 9.48 8.18 -8.33
CA VAL A 102 9.60 9.17 -9.41
C VAL A 102 9.43 8.53 -10.79
N GLU A 103 9.86 7.28 -10.97
CA GLU A 103 9.70 6.49 -12.19
C GLU A 103 8.23 6.44 -12.64
N VAL A 104 7.27 6.34 -11.71
CA VAL A 104 5.83 6.37 -12.02
C VAL A 104 5.43 7.66 -12.73
N ALA A 105 5.95 8.81 -12.27
CA ALA A 105 5.70 10.11 -12.93
C ALA A 105 6.36 10.20 -14.32
N LEU A 106 7.50 9.54 -14.52
CA LEU A 106 8.14 9.48 -15.84
C LEU A 106 7.30 8.67 -16.83
N TYR A 107 6.68 7.57 -16.38
CA TYR A 107 5.74 6.80 -17.19
C TYR A 107 4.47 7.57 -17.50
N ASP A 108 3.90 8.30 -16.52
CA ASP A 108 2.74 9.17 -16.73
C ASP A 108 3.05 10.24 -17.79
N LEU A 109 4.19 10.90 -17.66
CA LEU A 109 4.66 11.91 -18.61
C LEU A 109 4.86 11.32 -20.03
N LEU A 110 5.47 10.14 -20.11
CA LEU A 110 5.69 9.44 -21.38
C LEU A 110 4.36 9.06 -22.05
N GLY A 111 3.42 8.54 -21.27
CA GLY A 111 2.08 8.19 -21.73
C GLY A 111 1.32 9.40 -22.28
N LYS A 112 1.34 10.52 -21.56
CA LYS A 112 0.75 11.79 -22.02
C LYS A 112 1.39 12.32 -23.31
N PHE A 113 2.72 12.23 -23.41
CA PHE A 113 3.44 12.65 -24.62
C PHE A 113 3.08 11.81 -25.85
N ASN A 114 2.88 10.50 -25.67
CA ASN A 114 2.54 9.60 -26.78
C ASN A 114 1.02 9.46 -27.01
N GLY A 115 0.18 10.09 -26.18
CA GLY A 115 -1.28 9.95 -26.27
C GLY A 115 -1.76 8.54 -25.92
N ALA A 116 -1.03 7.80 -25.07
CA ALA A 116 -1.28 6.41 -24.73
C ALA A 116 -1.32 6.20 -23.20
N PRO A 117 -2.09 5.23 -22.68
CA PRO A 117 -2.07 4.90 -21.26
C PRO A 117 -0.73 4.28 -20.85
N VAL A 118 -0.38 4.41 -19.57
CA VAL A 118 0.86 3.86 -18.99
C VAL A 118 0.97 2.35 -19.21
N SER A 119 -0.13 1.63 -19.16
CA SER A 119 -0.18 0.17 -19.38
C SER A 119 0.42 -0.28 -20.71
N GLU A 120 0.35 0.55 -21.77
CA GLU A 120 0.98 0.22 -23.06
C GLU A 120 2.50 0.11 -22.97
N PHE A 121 3.13 0.82 -22.03
CA PHE A 121 4.57 0.78 -21.79
C PHE A 121 4.97 -0.27 -20.74
N LEU A 122 3.99 -0.90 -20.07
CA LEU A 122 4.21 -1.89 -19.02
C LEU A 122 3.98 -3.35 -19.45
N GLY A 123 3.79 -3.58 -20.76
CA GLY A 123 3.55 -4.91 -21.32
C GLY A 123 2.25 -5.04 -22.10
N GLY A 124 1.43 -3.99 -22.09
CA GLY A 124 0.15 -3.96 -22.79
C GLY A 124 -1.03 -4.41 -21.92
N ARG A 125 -2.17 -3.80 -22.17
CA ARG A 125 -3.40 -4.01 -21.45
C ARG A 125 -4.07 -5.33 -21.86
N ILE A 126 -4.27 -6.27 -20.91
CA ILE A 126 -4.97 -7.54 -21.14
C ILE A 126 -6.34 -7.60 -20.46
N ARG A 127 -6.63 -6.72 -19.51
CA ARG A 127 -7.94 -6.52 -18.84
C ARG A 127 -8.19 -5.03 -18.60
N ASP A 128 -9.41 -4.64 -18.22
CA ASP A 128 -9.80 -3.25 -18.04
C ASP A 128 -9.97 -2.84 -16.58
N ARG A 129 -9.85 -3.79 -15.65
CA ARG A 129 -10.14 -3.60 -14.23
C ARG A 129 -9.29 -4.50 -13.35
N VAL A 130 -9.15 -4.12 -12.09
CA VAL A 130 -8.49 -4.91 -11.04
C VAL A 130 -9.47 -5.13 -9.90
N LYS A 131 -9.54 -6.37 -9.40
CA LYS A 131 -10.39 -6.76 -8.28
C LYS A 131 -9.90 -6.11 -6.99
N CYS A 132 -10.79 -5.45 -6.25
CA CYS A 132 -10.46 -4.74 -5.03
C CYS A 132 -11.04 -5.43 -3.80
N TYR A 133 -10.35 -5.29 -2.67
CA TYR A 133 -10.94 -5.55 -1.37
C TYR A 133 -11.06 -4.24 -0.57
N GLY A 134 -12.14 -4.12 0.22
CA GLY A 134 -12.29 -2.99 1.11
C GLY A 134 -11.33 -3.10 2.30
N SER A 135 -10.39 -2.17 2.43
CA SER A 135 -9.44 -2.14 3.53
C SER A 135 -9.83 -1.07 4.54
N ALA A 136 -10.09 -1.52 5.80
CA ALA A 136 -10.53 -0.65 6.88
C ALA A 136 -10.24 -1.29 8.24
N GLY A 137 -11.14 -1.17 9.22
CA GLY A 137 -11.15 -1.96 10.42
C GLY A 137 -9.98 -1.76 11.36
N MET A 138 -9.71 -0.51 11.76
CA MET A 138 -8.61 -0.25 12.69
C MET A 138 -9.07 -0.35 14.14
N TYR A 139 -8.63 -1.41 14.85
CA TYR A 139 -8.76 -1.59 16.31
C TYR A 139 -10.19 -1.38 16.82
N GLN A 140 -11.14 -2.11 16.23
CA GLN A 140 -12.55 -2.07 16.58
C GLN A 140 -12.93 -3.20 17.54
N SER A 141 -14.17 -3.16 18.06
CA SER A 141 -14.77 -4.32 18.70
C SER A 141 -15.14 -5.39 17.66
N PRO A 142 -15.32 -6.65 18.05
CA PRO A 142 -15.79 -7.71 17.13
C PRO A 142 -17.08 -7.33 16.38
N GLU A 143 -18.01 -6.67 17.05
CA GLU A 143 -19.26 -6.18 16.45
C GLU A 143 -18.99 -5.09 15.40
N GLY A 144 -18.07 -4.16 15.68
CA GLY A 144 -17.69 -3.10 14.76
C GLY A 144 -17.07 -3.64 13.49
N TYR A 145 -16.20 -4.67 13.57
CA TYR A 145 -15.67 -5.35 12.39
C TYR A 145 -16.76 -6.05 11.59
N ALA A 146 -17.73 -6.70 12.26
CA ALA A 146 -18.84 -7.37 11.59
C ALA A 146 -19.73 -6.39 10.82
N GLU A 147 -20.06 -5.24 11.42
CA GLU A 147 -20.83 -4.17 10.79
C GLU A 147 -20.09 -3.60 9.58
N GLU A 148 -18.77 -3.37 9.70
CA GLU A 148 -17.96 -2.81 8.61
C GLU A 148 -17.77 -3.83 7.46
N ALA A 149 -17.58 -5.11 7.75
CA ALA A 149 -17.53 -6.18 6.75
C ALA A 149 -18.85 -6.28 5.97
N ALA A 150 -19.99 -6.26 6.67
CA ALA A 150 -21.32 -6.26 6.03
C ALA A 150 -21.53 -4.99 5.19
N MET A 151 -21.07 -3.84 5.64
CA MET A 151 -21.09 -2.60 4.87
C MET A 151 -20.25 -2.73 3.59
N CYS A 152 -19.02 -3.23 3.66
CA CYS A 152 -18.16 -3.45 2.49
C CYS A 152 -18.83 -4.40 1.49
N GLN A 153 -19.43 -5.49 1.96
CA GLN A 153 -20.20 -6.39 1.09
C GLN A 153 -21.38 -5.66 0.42
N SER A 154 -22.11 -4.82 1.14
CA SER A 154 -23.24 -4.05 0.59
C SER A 154 -22.81 -2.99 -0.44
N LEU A 155 -21.58 -2.52 -0.36
CA LEU A 155 -20.95 -1.61 -1.34
C LEU A 155 -20.45 -2.34 -2.58
N GLY A 156 -20.55 -3.67 -2.62
CA GLY A 156 -20.15 -4.50 -3.76
C GLY A 156 -18.70 -4.97 -3.72
N PHE A 157 -17.96 -4.74 -2.65
CA PHE A 157 -16.63 -5.34 -2.51
C PHE A 157 -16.77 -6.86 -2.38
N PRO A 158 -15.89 -7.64 -3.03
CA PRO A 158 -15.88 -9.10 -2.89
C PRO A 158 -15.16 -9.60 -1.63
N ALA A 159 -14.41 -8.71 -0.94
CA ALA A 159 -13.68 -9.02 0.29
C ALA A 159 -13.48 -7.77 1.15
N TYR A 160 -13.16 -8.00 2.42
CA TYR A 160 -12.86 -6.99 3.41
C TYR A 160 -11.63 -7.37 4.23
N LYS A 161 -10.75 -6.41 4.51
CA LYS A 161 -9.55 -6.55 5.35
C LYS A 161 -9.69 -5.77 6.65
N MET A 162 -9.57 -6.45 7.79
CA MET A 162 -9.51 -5.85 9.12
C MET A 162 -8.08 -5.79 9.65
N ARG A 163 -7.83 -4.89 10.59
CA ARG A 163 -6.59 -4.81 11.37
C ARG A 163 -6.87 -5.13 12.83
N PRO A 164 -6.74 -6.41 13.25
CA PRO A 164 -7.07 -6.86 14.58
C PRO A 164 -6.02 -6.43 15.60
N ALA A 165 -6.43 -6.17 16.81
CA ALA A 165 -5.54 -5.92 17.93
C ALA A 165 -6.25 -6.04 19.29
N ALA A 166 -7.22 -6.96 19.40
CA ALA A 166 -8.01 -7.17 20.62
C ALA A 166 -7.47 -8.29 21.54
N GLY A 167 -6.32 -8.87 21.17
CA GLY A 167 -5.79 -10.08 21.79
C GLY A 167 -6.28 -11.35 21.09
N PRO A 168 -5.59 -12.51 21.29
CA PRO A 168 -5.84 -13.72 20.50
C PRO A 168 -7.31 -14.17 20.47
N ASP A 169 -7.99 -14.11 21.63
CA ASP A 169 -9.40 -14.52 21.73
C ASP A 169 -10.33 -13.49 21.05
N GLY A 170 -10.07 -12.19 21.25
CA GLY A 170 -10.84 -11.11 20.64
C GLY A 170 -10.67 -11.06 19.13
N ASP A 171 -9.48 -11.35 18.63
CA ASP A 171 -9.17 -11.35 17.19
C ASP A 171 -9.89 -12.51 16.48
N VAL A 172 -9.92 -13.71 17.08
CA VAL A 172 -10.70 -14.85 16.56
C VAL A 172 -12.21 -14.59 16.64
N GLU A 173 -12.68 -13.99 17.73
CA GLU A 173 -14.10 -13.62 17.88
C GLU A 173 -14.52 -12.60 16.82
N ALA A 174 -13.66 -11.63 16.47
CA ALA A 174 -13.92 -10.68 15.41
C ALA A 174 -14.10 -11.40 14.05
N VAL A 175 -13.22 -12.33 13.70
CA VAL A 175 -13.33 -13.14 12.47
C VAL A 175 -14.64 -13.96 12.47
N ARG A 176 -14.98 -14.59 13.60
CA ARG A 176 -16.24 -15.34 13.75
C ARG A 176 -17.46 -14.46 13.48
N GLN A 177 -17.50 -13.26 14.05
CA GLN A 177 -18.62 -12.33 13.87
C GLN A 177 -18.69 -11.78 12.46
N MET A 178 -17.55 -11.42 11.83
CA MET A 178 -17.51 -11.01 10.43
C MET A 178 -18.05 -12.10 9.52
N ARG A 179 -17.66 -13.38 9.72
CA ARG A 179 -18.18 -14.51 8.93
C ARG A 179 -19.67 -14.69 9.13
N ALA A 180 -20.19 -14.52 10.34
CA ALA A 180 -21.61 -14.60 10.63
C ALA A 180 -22.43 -13.45 9.97
N ALA A 181 -21.83 -12.29 9.77
CA ALA A 181 -22.47 -11.09 9.21
C ALA A 181 -22.37 -11.01 7.66
N THR A 182 -21.57 -11.88 7.02
CA THR A 182 -21.32 -11.83 5.59
C THR A 182 -21.67 -13.18 4.92
N SER A 183 -21.76 -13.17 3.59
CA SER A 183 -21.98 -14.42 2.85
C SER A 183 -20.78 -15.37 2.95
N SER A 184 -21.00 -16.66 2.77
CA SER A 184 -19.93 -17.67 2.78
C SER A 184 -18.89 -17.49 1.67
N THR A 185 -19.24 -16.77 0.60
CA THR A 185 -18.33 -16.48 -0.53
C THR A 185 -17.62 -15.15 -0.40
N PHE A 186 -17.94 -14.34 0.63
CA PHE A 186 -17.29 -13.07 0.86
C PHE A 186 -15.91 -13.27 1.48
N GLY A 187 -14.85 -12.73 0.87
CA GLY A 187 -13.48 -12.86 1.38
C GLY A 187 -13.29 -12.09 2.70
N LEU A 188 -12.68 -12.75 3.67
CA LEU A 188 -12.26 -12.13 4.93
C LEU A 188 -10.74 -12.14 5.00
N MET A 189 -10.13 -11.00 5.23
CA MET A 189 -8.69 -10.82 5.28
C MET A 189 -8.30 -10.19 6.62
N VAL A 190 -7.19 -10.64 7.18
CA VAL A 190 -6.73 -10.24 8.51
C VAL A 190 -5.31 -9.70 8.38
N ASP A 191 -5.14 -8.40 8.60
CA ASP A 191 -3.85 -7.72 8.59
C ASP A 191 -3.33 -7.59 10.03
N ALA A 192 -2.43 -8.48 10.38
CA ALA A 192 -2.00 -8.71 11.75
C ALA A 192 -0.69 -8.00 12.13
N HIS A 193 -0.23 -7.00 11.35
CA HIS A 193 1.03 -6.33 11.64
C HIS A 193 1.10 -5.67 13.04
N ALA A 194 -0.04 -5.43 13.69
CA ALA A 194 -0.07 -4.99 15.09
C ALA A 194 0.43 -6.04 16.08
N TRP A 195 0.34 -7.35 15.75
CA TRP A 195 0.66 -8.44 16.69
C TRP A 195 2.13 -8.47 17.13
N TRP A 196 3.05 -7.99 16.31
CA TRP A 196 4.47 -7.91 16.64
C TRP A 196 4.95 -6.51 17.07
N ARG A 197 4.01 -5.54 17.15
CA ARG A 197 4.27 -4.15 17.57
C ARG A 197 3.70 -3.81 18.96
N MET A 198 3.42 -4.80 19.80
CA MET A 198 2.73 -4.60 21.07
C MET A 198 3.65 -4.73 22.30
N GLY A 199 4.96 -4.54 22.14
CA GLY A 199 5.93 -4.71 23.20
C GLY A 199 5.92 -6.12 23.77
N ASP A 200 5.88 -6.27 25.11
CA ASP A 200 5.82 -7.58 25.78
C ASP A 200 4.52 -8.35 25.51
N ARG A 201 3.52 -7.69 24.93
CA ARG A 201 2.26 -8.32 24.53
C ARG A 201 2.25 -8.77 23.08
N SER A 202 3.36 -8.63 22.36
CA SER A 202 3.50 -9.14 20.99
C SER A 202 3.30 -10.66 20.98
N TYR A 203 2.63 -11.14 19.92
CA TYR A 203 2.34 -12.57 19.83
C TYR A 203 3.62 -13.35 19.54
N SER A 204 3.83 -14.44 20.29
CA SER A 204 4.86 -15.42 19.99
C SER A 204 4.45 -16.26 18.77
N MET A 205 5.40 -16.96 18.17
CA MET A 205 5.11 -17.92 17.08
C MET A 205 4.04 -18.94 17.50
N ASP A 206 4.06 -19.43 18.74
CA ASP A 206 3.05 -20.38 19.25
C ASP A 206 1.67 -19.72 19.33
N THR A 207 1.60 -18.46 19.77
CA THR A 207 0.35 -17.69 19.79
C THR A 207 -0.19 -17.46 18.40
N VAL A 208 0.67 -17.04 17.44
CA VAL A 208 0.30 -16.87 16.02
C VAL A 208 -0.24 -18.17 15.43
N THR A 209 0.46 -19.29 15.67
CA THR A 209 0.05 -20.61 15.18
C THR A 209 -1.32 -21.02 15.72
N ALA A 210 -1.52 -20.93 17.04
CA ALA A 210 -2.79 -21.29 17.68
C ALA A 210 -3.95 -20.37 17.23
N THR A 211 -3.66 -19.10 16.97
CA THR A 211 -4.67 -18.16 16.48
C THR A 211 -5.03 -18.45 15.03
N ALA A 212 -4.04 -18.75 14.18
CA ALA A 212 -4.26 -19.14 12.77
C ALA A 212 -5.07 -20.44 12.66
N GLU A 213 -4.77 -21.45 13.49
CA GLU A 213 -5.52 -22.71 13.55
C GLU A 213 -7.00 -22.46 13.86
N ARG A 214 -7.32 -21.61 14.83
CA ARG A 214 -8.69 -21.23 15.17
C ARG A 214 -9.39 -20.43 14.08
N MET A 215 -8.66 -19.56 13.38
CA MET A 215 -9.21 -18.77 12.25
C MET A 215 -9.49 -19.62 11.02
N ALA A 216 -8.85 -20.79 10.87
CA ALA A 216 -9.09 -21.72 9.76
C ALA A 216 -10.54 -22.18 9.67
N GLU A 217 -11.28 -22.21 10.79
CA GLU A 217 -12.71 -22.58 10.81
C GLU A 217 -13.61 -21.60 10.03
N TYR A 218 -13.11 -20.38 9.74
CA TYR A 218 -13.90 -19.31 9.13
C TYR A 218 -13.52 -19.00 7.68
N ASP A 219 -12.70 -19.82 7.04
CA ASP A 219 -12.30 -19.71 5.63
C ASP A 219 -11.84 -18.29 5.28
N ILE A 220 -10.82 -17.80 6.00
CA ILE A 220 -10.23 -16.48 5.72
C ILE A 220 -9.37 -16.54 4.46
N THR A 221 -9.40 -15.47 3.68
CA THR A 221 -8.67 -15.36 2.40
C THR A 221 -7.15 -15.34 2.64
N TRP A 222 -6.71 -14.60 3.68
CA TRP A 222 -5.34 -14.64 4.18
C TRP A 222 -5.17 -14.06 5.58
N LEU A 223 -4.07 -14.43 6.19
CA LEU A 223 -3.48 -13.80 7.38
C LEU A 223 -2.21 -13.04 6.94
N GLU A 224 -2.26 -11.70 7.01
CA GLU A 224 -1.25 -10.77 6.53
C GLU A 224 -0.33 -10.34 7.67
N GLU A 225 0.97 -10.40 7.43
CA GLU A 225 2.04 -9.95 8.35
C GLU A 225 1.85 -10.31 9.83
N PRO A 226 1.59 -11.59 10.17
CA PRO A 226 1.41 -12.01 11.56
C PRO A 226 2.70 -12.03 12.38
N LEU A 227 3.86 -11.93 11.73
CA LEU A 227 5.21 -11.96 12.30
C LEU A 227 6.01 -10.76 11.79
N PRO A 228 7.10 -10.36 12.46
CA PRO A 228 7.99 -9.31 11.95
C PRO A 228 8.45 -9.61 10.51
N PRO A 229 8.55 -8.59 9.62
CA PRO A 229 8.84 -8.80 8.20
C PRO A 229 10.13 -9.58 7.91
N HIS A 230 11.15 -9.43 8.77
CA HIS A 230 12.43 -10.13 8.62
C HIS A 230 12.41 -11.60 9.07
N ASP A 231 11.35 -12.09 9.71
CA ASP A 231 11.23 -13.48 10.17
C ASP A 231 10.72 -14.42 9.06
N HIS A 232 11.41 -14.45 7.93
CA HIS A 232 11.07 -15.33 6.81
C HIS A 232 11.01 -16.82 7.20
N ALA A 233 11.76 -17.24 8.23
CA ALA A 233 11.70 -18.61 8.73
C ALA A 233 10.38 -18.91 9.44
N GLY A 234 9.88 -17.96 10.24
CA GLY A 234 8.57 -18.05 10.88
C GLY A 234 7.42 -18.05 9.86
N TYR A 235 7.48 -17.17 8.85
CA TYR A 235 6.50 -17.14 7.74
C TYR A 235 6.44 -18.48 7.02
N ARG A 236 7.58 -19.04 6.63
CA ARG A 236 7.66 -20.37 5.98
C ARG A 236 7.01 -21.45 6.85
N LYS A 237 7.38 -21.48 8.14
CA LYS A 237 6.81 -22.45 9.09
C LYS A 237 5.30 -22.32 9.20
N LEU A 238 4.78 -21.09 9.29
CA LEU A 238 3.34 -20.85 9.37
C LEU A 238 2.61 -21.31 8.10
N ARG A 239 3.17 -21.00 6.94
CA ARG A 239 2.63 -21.44 5.64
C ARG A 239 2.63 -22.96 5.51
N GLU A 240 3.72 -23.65 5.91
CA GLU A 240 3.84 -25.11 5.88
C GLU A 240 2.79 -25.82 6.76
N LEU A 241 2.32 -25.17 7.83
CA LEU A 241 1.23 -25.71 8.65
C LEU A 241 -0.11 -25.73 7.93
N GLY A 242 -0.32 -24.86 6.93
CA GLY A 242 -1.47 -24.88 6.05
C GLY A 242 -2.81 -24.57 6.69
N TYR A 243 -2.85 -23.93 7.85
CA TYR A 243 -4.10 -23.55 8.50
C TYR A 243 -4.86 -22.50 7.71
N VAL A 244 -4.17 -21.45 7.30
CA VAL A 244 -4.70 -20.31 6.54
C VAL A 244 -3.67 -19.86 5.51
N PRO A 245 -4.07 -19.29 4.35
CA PRO A 245 -3.12 -18.67 3.44
C PRO A 245 -2.39 -17.51 4.13
N VAL A 246 -1.10 -17.34 3.84
CA VAL A 246 -0.25 -16.30 4.43
C VAL A 246 0.03 -15.23 3.39
N ALA A 247 -0.08 -13.97 3.78
CA ALA A 247 0.26 -12.82 2.95
C ALA A 247 1.34 -11.96 3.63
N GLY A 248 2.15 -11.27 2.84
CA GLY A 248 3.15 -10.34 3.35
C GLY A 248 4.01 -9.74 2.26
N GLY A 249 4.77 -8.70 2.64
CA GLY A 249 5.70 -8.03 1.76
C GLY A 249 5.62 -6.51 1.77
N GLU A 250 4.59 -5.90 2.34
CA GLU A 250 4.46 -4.44 2.38
C GLU A 250 5.60 -3.75 3.15
N HIS A 251 6.26 -4.48 4.04
CA HIS A 251 7.41 -3.99 4.81
C HIS A 251 8.76 -4.54 4.32
N GLU A 252 8.81 -5.26 3.19
CA GLU A 252 10.08 -5.72 2.64
C GLU A 252 10.96 -4.55 2.20
N PRO A 253 12.22 -4.47 2.71
CA PRO A 253 13.04 -3.28 2.50
C PRO A 253 13.73 -3.22 1.14
N SER A 254 13.81 -4.33 0.40
CA SER A 254 14.61 -4.43 -0.81
C SER A 254 14.14 -5.54 -1.76
N GLU A 255 14.59 -5.47 -3.01
CA GLU A 255 14.40 -6.55 -4.01
C GLU A 255 14.92 -7.89 -3.50
N THR A 256 16.12 -7.93 -2.90
CA THR A 256 16.68 -9.15 -2.32
C THR A 256 15.79 -9.74 -1.24
N SER A 257 15.18 -8.91 -0.41
CA SER A 257 14.26 -9.34 0.63
C SER A 257 12.99 -9.93 0.05
N PHE A 258 12.40 -9.29 -0.96
CA PHE A 258 11.28 -9.86 -1.73
C PHE A 258 11.62 -11.21 -2.36
N LEU A 259 12.79 -11.33 -2.98
CA LEU A 259 13.23 -12.61 -3.57
C LEU A 259 13.39 -13.71 -2.51
N ASN A 260 13.86 -13.36 -1.31
CA ASN A 260 13.94 -14.31 -0.19
C ASN A 260 12.52 -14.72 0.29
N LEU A 261 11.58 -13.79 0.34
CA LEU A 261 10.18 -14.06 0.69
C LEU A 261 9.54 -15.03 -0.31
N ILE A 262 9.68 -14.75 -1.62
CA ILE A 262 9.11 -15.51 -2.74
C ILE A 262 9.79 -16.90 -2.86
N ASN A 263 11.10 -16.92 -3.11
CA ASN A 263 11.84 -18.15 -3.37
C ASN A 263 11.99 -19.01 -2.11
N GLY A 264 11.86 -18.39 -0.94
CA GLY A 264 11.86 -19.08 0.35
C GLY A 264 10.54 -19.80 0.66
N GLY A 265 9.50 -19.65 -0.15
CA GLY A 265 8.19 -20.25 0.10
C GLY A 265 7.53 -19.73 1.37
N CYS A 266 7.69 -18.43 1.65
CA CYS A 266 7.27 -17.86 2.93
C CYS A 266 5.79 -17.44 2.94
N VAL A 267 5.20 -17.13 1.78
CA VAL A 267 3.84 -16.60 1.64
C VAL A 267 3.08 -17.27 0.49
N ASP A 268 1.76 -17.18 0.51
CA ASP A 268 0.86 -17.53 -0.60
C ASP A 268 0.54 -16.30 -1.45
N TYR A 269 0.46 -15.13 -0.81
CA TYR A 269 0.25 -13.84 -1.44
C TYR A 269 1.43 -12.90 -1.15
N VAL A 270 2.08 -12.45 -2.21
CA VAL A 270 3.11 -11.40 -2.13
C VAL A 270 2.43 -10.05 -2.19
N GLN A 271 2.74 -9.17 -1.25
CA GLN A 271 2.20 -7.82 -1.20
C GLN A 271 3.29 -6.79 -1.42
N MET A 272 3.01 -5.80 -2.25
CA MET A 272 3.93 -4.71 -2.53
C MET A 272 3.16 -3.42 -2.79
N ASP A 273 3.67 -2.34 -2.25
CA ASP A 273 3.31 -1.00 -2.66
C ASP A 273 4.20 -0.57 -3.83
N VAL A 274 3.65 -0.58 -5.02
CA VAL A 274 4.39 -0.25 -6.25
C VAL A 274 5.03 1.13 -6.16
N VAL A 275 4.33 2.07 -5.55
CA VAL A 275 4.78 3.46 -5.47
C VAL A 275 5.90 3.63 -4.45
N CYS A 276 5.73 3.05 -3.25
CA CYS A 276 6.66 3.27 -2.14
C CYS A 276 7.81 2.27 -2.09
N GLN A 277 7.72 1.11 -2.77
CA GLN A 277 8.70 0.03 -2.67
C GLN A 277 9.56 -0.23 -3.91
N GLY A 278 9.63 0.71 -4.85
CA GLY A 278 10.62 0.61 -5.94
C GLY A 278 10.08 0.69 -7.35
N GLY A 279 8.82 1.05 -7.55
CA GLY A 279 8.25 1.40 -8.86
C GLY A 279 7.89 0.23 -9.75
N TYR A 280 7.52 0.57 -10.99
CA TYR A 280 7.05 -0.40 -11.98
C TYR A 280 8.10 -1.42 -12.40
N ALA A 281 9.35 -1.00 -12.52
CA ALA A 281 10.42 -1.90 -12.97
C ALA A 281 10.66 -3.04 -11.97
N LEU A 282 10.64 -2.75 -10.65
CA LEU A 282 10.76 -3.78 -9.63
C LEU A 282 9.51 -4.68 -9.62
N ALA A 283 8.32 -4.10 -9.58
CA ALA A 283 7.08 -4.86 -9.51
C ALA A 283 6.95 -5.85 -10.68
N ARG A 284 7.26 -5.44 -11.92
CA ARG A 284 7.22 -6.34 -13.10
C ARG A 284 8.16 -7.54 -12.96
N ARG A 285 9.36 -7.35 -12.38
CA ARG A 285 10.26 -8.48 -12.12
C ARG A 285 9.68 -9.44 -11.10
N LEU A 286 9.19 -8.88 -9.97
CA LEU A 286 8.58 -9.69 -8.91
C LEU A 286 7.35 -10.48 -9.40
N PHE A 287 6.53 -9.92 -10.29
CA PHE A 287 5.39 -10.64 -10.86
C PHE A 287 5.81 -11.88 -11.65
N GLY A 288 6.93 -11.80 -12.38
CA GLY A 288 7.51 -12.97 -13.06
C GLY A 288 7.96 -14.05 -12.07
N ASP A 289 8.51 -13.65 -10.93
CA ASP A 289 8.91 -14.59 -9.87
C ASP A 289 7.68 -15.18 -9.16
N VAL A 290 6.65 -14.37 -8.89
CA VAL A 290 5.37 -14.80 -8.31
C VAL A 290 4.69 -15.84 -9.21
N GLU A 291 4.63 -15.61 -10.52
CA GLU A 291 4.06 -16.54 -11.50
C GLU A 291 4.85 -17.85 -11.55
N ARG A 292 6.18 -17.78 -11.59
CA ARG A 292 7.07 -18.94 -11.63
C ARG A 292 6.91 -19.84 -10.40
N GLU A 293 6.78 -19.24 -9.22
CA GLU A 293 6.60 -19.96 -7.95
C GLU A 293 5.14 -20.34 -7.68
N SER A 294 4.22 -20.08 -8.64
CA SER A 294 2.79 -20.33 -8.50
C SER A 294 2.14 -19.66 -7.27
N LEU A 295 2.67 -18.51 -6.90
CA LEU A 295 2.12 -17.64 -5.87
C LEU A 295 1.11 -16.65 -6.48
N ARG A 296 0.51 -15.83 -5.64
CA ARG A 296 -0.38 -14.74 -6.04
C ARG A 296 0.16 -13.41 -5.55
N PHE A 297 -0.30 -12.34 -6.18
CA PHE A 297 0.08 -10.99 -5.82
C PHE A 297 -1.16 -10.15 -5.45
N ALA A 298 -1.00 -9.33 -4.42
CA ALA A 298 -1.95 -8.31 -4.04
C ALA A 298 -1.23 -6.95 -3.88
N PHE A 299 -1.76 -5.91 -4.50
CA PHE A 299 -1.22 -4.56 -4.26
C PHE A 299 -1.56 -4.10 -2.84
N HIS A 300 -0.56 -3.63 -2.11
CA HIS A 300 -0.75 -2.74 -0.98
C HIS A 300 -0.97 -1.32 -1.50
N CYS A 301 -1.99 -0.62 -1.02
CA CYS A 301 -2.31 0.77 -1.35
C CYS A 301 -2.96 1.42 -0.13
N TRP A 302 -2.21 2.23 0.63
CA TRP A 302 -2.71 2.86 1.86
C TRP A 302 -2.71 4.39 1.79
N GLY A 303 -2.61 4.95 0.61
CA GLY A 303 -2.50 6.38 0.36
C GLY A 303 -3.75 6.97 -0.30
N SER A 304 -3.59 7.43 -1.53
CA SER A 304 -4.60 8.17 -2.27
C SER A 304 -5.11 7.42 -3.51
N ASP A 305 -6.21 7.92 -4.09
CA ASP A 305 -6.75 7.41 -5.36
C ASP A 305 -5.72 7.46 -6.51
N LEU A 306 -4.76 8.39 -6.45
CA LEU A 306 -3.66 8.45 -7.43
C LEU A 306 -2.73 7.23 -7.31
N GLU A 307 -2.52 6.71 -6.09
CA GLU A 307 -1.76 5.49 -5.84
C GLU A 307 -2.47 4.26 -6.42
N ILE A 308 -3.77 4.16 -6.18
CA ILE A 308 -4.61 3.10 -6.76
C ILE A 308 -4.57 3.16 -8.29
N ALA A 309 -4.70 4.34 -8.89
CA ALA A 309 -4.61 4.50 -10.34
C ALA A 309 -3.23 4.07 -10.89
N ALA A 310 -2.15 4.45 -10.22
CA ALA A 310 -0.80 4.06 -10.60
C ALA A 310 -0.59 2.54 -10.52
N ALA A 311 -0.97 1.90 -9.42
CA ALA A 311 -0.86 0.45 -9.24
C ALA A 311 -1.74 -0.31 -10.25
N ALA A 312 -2.95 0.17 -10.50
CA ALA A 312 -3.89 -0.48 -11.40
C ALA A 312 -3.45 -0.44 -12.88
N GLN A 313 -2.74 0.61 -13.32
CA GLN A 313 -2.14 0.65 -14.68
C GLN A 313 -1.18 -0.51 -14.91
N LEU A 314 -0.47 -0.96 -13.88
CA LEU A 314 0.36 -2.16 -13.97
C LEU A 314 -0.48 -3.44 -13.81
N GLY A 315 -1.43 -3.44 -12.88
CA GLY A 315 -2.27 -4.61 -12.58
C GLY A 315 -3.06 -5.12 -13.78
N ILE A 316 -3.53 -4.22 -14.66
CA ILE A 316 -4.28 -4.62 -15.88
C ILE A 316 -3.40 -5.22 -16.98
N CYS A 317 -2.09 -5.19 -16.84
CA CYS A 317 -1.13 -5.83 -17.75
C CYS A 317 -0.86 -7.30 -17.39
N TRP A 318 -1.40 -7.80 -16.27
CA TRP A 318 -1.16 -9.14 -15.78
C TRP A 318 -2.45 -9.93 -15.57
N PRO A 319 -2.44 -11.28 -15.74
CA PRO A 319 -3.61 -12.12 -15.49
C PRO A 319 -4.06 -12.02 -14.03
N GLU A 320 -5.37 -12.09 -13.79
CA GLU A 320 -5.94 -12.14 -12.44
C GLU A 320 -5.42 -13.33 -11.61
N ALA A 321 -5.04 -14.41 -12.27
CA ALA A 321 -4.42 -15.56 -11.61
C ALA A 321 -3.07 -15.26 -10.96
N VAL A 322 -2.34 -14.21 -11.42
CA VAL A 322 -1.07 -13.75 -10.88
C VAL A 322 -1.29 -12.51 -10.00
N VAL A 323 -1.87 -11.45 -10.57
CA VAL A 323 -2.17 -10.20 -9.87
C VAL A 323 -3.66 -10.18 -9.55
N GLU A 324 -4.02 -10.70 -8.38
CA GLU A 324 -5.41 -10.96 -8.05
C GLU A 324 -6.09 -9.73 -7.43
N TRP A 325 -5.46 -9.09 -6.46
CA TRP A 325 -6.13 -8.12 -5.60
C TRP A 325 -5.46 -6.75 -5.61
N MET A 326 -6.30 -5.73 -5.39
CA MET A 326 -5.92 -4.36 -5.10
C MET A 326 -6.50 -3.94 -3.75
N GLU A 327 -5.69 -3.40 -2.86
CA GLU A 327 -6.18 -2.74 -1.67
C GLU A 327 -6.94 -1.47 -2.02
N TYR A 328 -8.12 -1.31 -1.46
CA TYR A 328 -8.92 -0.10 -1.58
C TYR A 328 -9.26 0.42 -0.19
N PRO A 329 -8.58 1.47 0.31
CA PRO A 329 -8.87 2.04 1.62
C PRO A 329 -10.27 2.63 1.67
N VAL A 330 -11.09 2.16 2.62
CA VAL A 330 -12.45 2.62 2.81
C VAL A 330 -12.47 3.68 3.89
N TYR A 331 -12.15 4.92 3.51
CA TYR A 331 -12.19 6.05 4.42
C TYR A 331 -13.63 6.47 4.76
N SER A 332 -13.82 7.01 5.96
CA SER A 332 -15.11 7.58 6.36
C SER A 332 -15.50 8.73 5.43
N GLN A 333 -16.76 8.74 5.01
CA GLN A 333 -17.38 9.76 4.19
C GLN A 333 -18.73 10.14 4.77
N LEU A 334 -19.36 11.20 4.28
CA LEU A 334 -20.68 11.63 4.73
C LEU A 334 -21.67 10.44 4.76
N GLY A 335 -22.24 10.17 5.93
CA GLY A 335 -23.21 9.10 6.16
C GLY A 335 -22.63 7.69 6.29
N ARG A 336 -21.31 7.53 6.24
CA ARG A 336 -20.63 6.25 6.42
C ARG A 336 -19.50 6.38 7.43
N LYS A 337 -19.56 5.63 8.53
CA LYS A 337 -18.44 5.47 9.46
C LYS A 337 -17.59 4.29 9.02
N SER A 338 -16.32 4.53 8.83
CA SER A 338 -15.28 3.54 8.63
C SER A 338 -14.04 3.96 9.44
N MET A 339 -12.83 3.84 8.91
CA MET A 339 -11.60 4.16 9.63
C MET A 339 -11.58 5.59 10.19
N TYR A 340 -11.42 6.56 9.33
CA TYR A 340 -11.38 8.00 9.59
C TYR A 340 -11.62 8.74 8.28
N GLU A 341 -11.90 10.04 8.37
CA GLU A 341 -12.00 10.89 7.18
C GLU A 341 -10.60 11.19 6.64
N PHE A 342 -10.44 11.07 5.32
CA PHE A 342 -9.21 11.47 4.65
C PHE A 342 -9.53 12.05 3.26
N PRO A 343 -10.11 13.29 3.22
CA PRO A 343 -10.56 13.88 1.97
C PRO A 343 -9.45 14.09 0.94
N LEU A 344 -8.21 14.38 1.36
CA LEU A 344 -7.06 14.48 0.46
C LEU A 344 -6.89 13.22 -0.39
N ALA A 345 -7.23 12.03 0.13
CA ALA A 345 -7.06 10.77 -0.61
C ALA A 345 -7.84 10.77 -1.94
N THR A 346 -9.03 11.35 -1.96
CA THR A 346 -9.90 11.41 -3.16
C THR A 346 -9.78 12.74 -3.90
N GLU A 347 -9.62 13.86 -3.18
CA GLU A 347 -9.53 15.20 -3.77
C GLU A 347 -8.25 15.47 -4.57
N ILE A 348 -7.25 14.59 -4.45
CA ILE A 348 -6.04 14.63 -5.28
C ILE A 348 -6.34 14.40 -6.77
N LEU A 349 -7.50 13.82 -7.08
CA LEU A 349 -8.04 13.66 -8.42
C LEU A 349 -9.21 14.61 -8.65
N LYS A 350 -9.35 15.14 -9.88
CA LYS A 350 -10.51 15.96 -10.25
C LYS A 350 -11.79 15.16 -10.34
N GLU A 351 -11.70 13.93 -10.81
CA GLU A 351 -12.80 12.98 -10.90
C GLU A 351 -12.47 11.74 -10.07
N PRO A 352 -13.42 11.19 -9.30
CA PRO A 352 -13.19 9.98 -8.51
C PRO A 352 -12.89 8.78 -9.41
N LEU A 353 -12.18 7.79 -8.86
CA LEU A 353 -12.00 6.51 -9.53
C LEU A 353 -13.34 5.80 -9.72
N VAL A 354 -13.49 5.13 -10.87
CA VAL A 354 -14.68 4.36 -11.18
C VAL A 354 -14.56 2.97 -10.55
N MET A 355 -15.49 2.67 -9.65
CA MET A 355 -15.63 1.36 -9.03
C MET A 355 -16.88 0.66 -9.57
N GLU A 356 -16.72 -0.54 -10.12
CA GLU A 356 -17.80 -1.36 -10.63
C GLU A 356 -17.76 -2.76 -10.03
N GLN A 357 -18.77 -3.12 -9.25
CA GLN A 357 -18.89 -4.46 -8.66
C GLN A 357 -17.63 -4.96 -7.94
N GLY A 358 -16.97 -4.07 -7.18
CA GLY A 358 -15.75 -4.38 -6.44
C GLY A 358 -14.46 -4.40 -7.28
N TYR A 359 -14.51 -3.87 -8.48
CA TYR A 359 -13.33 -3.69 -9.34
C TYR A 359 -13.07 -2.19 -9.57
N VAL A 360 -11.83 -1.77 -9.51
CA VAL A 360 -11.43 -0.46 -10.03
C VAL A 360 -11.25 -0.57 -11.54
N VAL A 361 -11.97 0.29 -12.27
CA VAL A 361 -11.93 0.36 -13.74
C VAL A 361 -10.91 1.41 -14.17
N ILE A 362 -9.97 1.02 -15.02
CA ILE A 362 -8.90 1.91 -15.45
C ILE A 362 -9.19 2.45 -16.85
N PRO A 363 -9.35 3.79 -17.00
CA PRO A 363 -9.57 4.41 -18.30
C PRO A 363 -8.40 4.16 -19.26
N ALA A 364 -8.72 4.01 -20.56
CA ALA A 364 -7.73 3.96 -21.63
C ALA A 364 -7.32 5.39 -22.07
N ALA A 365 -7.16 6.30 -21.12
CA ALA A 365 -6.74 7.68 -21.37
C ALA A 365 -5.21 7.81 -21.21
N PRO A 366 -4.59 8.85 -21.83
CA PRO A 366 -3.14 9.04 -21.77
C PRO A 366 -2.59 9.15 -20.34
N GLY A 367 -1.39 8.64 -20.13
CA GLY A 367 -0.74 8.62 -18.82
C GLY A 367 -1.39 7.63 -17.87
N LEU A 368 -1.52 7.99 -16.60
CA LEU A 368 -2.20 7.18 -15.57
C LEU A 368 -3.73 7.07 -15.80
N GLY A 369 -4.27 7.78 -16.79
CA GLY A 369 -5.70 7.75 -17.10
C GLY A 369 -6.56 8.60 -16.17
N VAL A 370 -5.96 9.40 -15.30
CA VAL A 370 -6.61 10.27 -14.31
C VAL A 370 -6.11 11.71 -14.39
N THR A 371 -6.88 12.64 -13.89
CA THR A 371 -6.51 14.07 -13.85
C THR A 371 -6.23 14.50 -12.42
N VAL A 372 -4.98 14.88 -12.14
CA VAL A 372 -4.58 15.40 -10.83
C VAL A 372 -5.14 16.82 -10.61
N ASP A 373 -5.60 17.10 -9.42
CA ASP A 373 -5.99 18.43 -8.98
C ASP A 373 -4.85 19.09 -8.18
N GLU A 374 -4.04 19.93 -8.84
CA GLU A 374 -2.93 20.62 -8.17
C GLU A 374 -3.37 21.59 -7.06
N ARG A 375 -4.67 21.95 -6.95
CA ARG A 375 -5.17 22.79 -5.85
C ARG A 375 -4.97 22.16 -4.47
N VAL A 376 -4.80 20.83 -4.40
CA VAL A 376 -4.47 20.13 -3.15
C VAL A 376 -3.15 20.61 -2.54
N ILE A 377 -2.20 21.12 -3.36
CA ILE A 377 -0.91 21.62 -2.88
C ILE A 377 -1.10 22.82 -1.96
N GLU A 378 -2.01 23.71 -2.31
CA GLU A 378 -2.34 24.89 -1.49
C GLU A 378 -3.33 24.56 -0.36
N LYS A 379 -4.26 23.63 -0.62
CA LYS A 379 -5.31 23.24 0.33
C LYS A 379 -4.78 22.45 1.52
N TYR A 380 -3.78 21.61 1.30
CA TYR A 380 -3.22 20.68 2.29
C TYR A 380 -1.72 20.91 2.51
N PRO A 381 -1.30 22.09 3.01
CA PRO A 381 0.10 22.39 3.21
C PRO A 381 0.73 21.39 4.20
N TRP A 382 2.01 21.10 3.98
CA TRP A 382 2.77 20.21 4.84
C TRP A 382 2.81 20.68 6.28
N VAL A 383 2.63 19.78 7.21
CA VAL A 383 2.80 19.97 8.64
C VAL A 383 3.90 19.02 9.13
N GLU A 384 4.98 19.58 9.66
CA GLU A 384 6.13 18.82 10.16
C GLU A 384 5.74 17.93 11.35
N GLY A 385 6.46 16.82 11.52
CA GLY A 385 6.35 15.91 12.64
C GLY A 385 5.58 14.62 12.32
N PRO A 386 5.48 13.72 13.29
CA PRO A 386 4.89 12.40 13.10
C PRO A 386 3.39 12.47 12.83
N TRP A 387 2.90 11.51 12.07
CA TRP A 387 1.47 11.39 11.78
C TRP A 387 0.72 10.56 12.83
N SER A 388 1.44 9.72 13.59
CA SER A 388 0.85 8.84 14.59
C SER A 388 1.80 8.60 15.78
N TYR A 389 1.23 8.31 16.93
CA TYR A 389 1.96 7.90 18.14
C TYR A 389 1.38 6.60 18.65
N PHE A 390 2.25 5.67 19.05
CA PHE A 390 1.87 4.50 19.82
C PHE A 390 2.33 4.67 21.27
N THR A 391 1.43 4.38 22.21
CA THR A 391 1.72 4.33 23.65
C THR A 391 1.52 2.90 24.13
N LEU A 392 2.61 2.23 24.51
CA LEU A 392 2.60 0.85 24.96
C LEU A 392 2.27 0.76 26.46
N ILE A 393 1.58 -0.29 26.85
CA ILE A 393 1.31 -0.65 28.25
C ILE A 393 2.52 -1.35 28.87
N SER A 394 3.14 -2.29 28.12
CA SER A 394 4.24 -3.12 28.63
C SER A 394 5.25 -3.46 27.50
N PRO A 395 6.53 -3.10 27.65
CA PRO A 395 7.00 -2.13 28.64
C PRO A 395 6.40 -0.75 28.40
N PRO A 396 6.16 0.06 29.42
CA PRO A 396 5.64 1.42 29.23
C PRO A 396 6.54 2.24 28.32
N GLY A 397 5.96 2.86 27.31
CA GLY A 397 6.72 3.67 26.36
C GLY A 397 5.84 4.32 25.31
N ARG A 398 6.38 5.34 24.65
CA ARG A 398 5.72 6.03 23.55
C ARG A 398 6.70 6.17 22.39
N PHE A 399 6.27 5.83 21.18
CA PHE A 399 7.05 6.06 19.98
C PHE A 399 6.20 6.75 18.91
N ALA A 400 6.87 7.52 18.06
CA ALA A 400 6.27 8.26 16.95
C ALA A 400 6.45 7.51 15.65
N VAL A 401 5.51 7.67 14.72
CA VAL A 401 5.57 7.14 13.36
C VAL A 401 5.60 8.31 12.37
N THR A 402 6.63 8.32 11.53
CA THR A 402 6.85 9.33 10.49
C THR A 402 7.05 8.61 9.15
N GLY A 403 6.14 8.80 8.21
CA GLY A 403 6.08 8.02 6.98
C GLY A 403 5.32 6.69 7.17
N ASP A 404 4.85 6.09 6.10
CA ASP A 404 4.04 4.88 6.19
C ASP A 404 4.88 3.60 6.26
N HIS A 405 6.05 3.57 5.63
CA HIS A 405 6.90 2.38 5.50
C HIS A 405 8.29 2.51 6.14
N ALA A 406 8.68 3.70 6.60
CA ALA A 406 10.04 3.96 7.08
C ALA A 406 10.31 3.54 8.53
N ASN A 407 9.27 3.32 9.34
CA ASN A 407 9.41 2.99 10.76
C ASN A 407 8.80 1.63 11.09
N THR A 408 9.57 0.58 10.90
CA THR A 408 9.22 -0.76 11.41
C THR A 408 9.28 -0.86 12.94
N GLY A 409 9.65 0.21 13.64
CA GLY A 409 9.83 0.21 15.10
C GLY A 409 11.04 -0.62 15.58
N LEU A 410 11.93 -1.03 14.65
CA LEU A 410 13.07 -1.90 14.92
C LEU A 410 14.42 -1.19 14.85
N GLU A 411 14.46 0.14 14.64
CA GLU A 411 15.70 0.89 14.87
C GLU A 411 15.86 1.12 16.38
N LYS A 412 16.72 0.30 16.96
CA LYS A 412 17.37 0.57 18.26
C LYS A 412 18.60 1.43 18.02
#